data_c5dd89ab6861534d9d645a8accc94376
#
_entry.id   c5dd89ab6861534d9d645a8accc94376
#
_cell.length_a   1.000
_cell.length_b   1.000
_cell.length_c   1.000
_cell.angle_alpha   90.00
_cell.angle_beta   90.00
_cell.angle_gamma   90.00
#
_symmetry.space_group_name_H-M   'P 1'
#
loop_
_entity.id
_entity.type
_entity.pdbx_description
1 polymer ?
#
loop_
_entity_poly.entity_id
_entity_poly.type
_entity_poly.pdbx_seq_one_letter_code
_entity_poly.pdbx_strand_id
1 'polypeptide(L)'
;IRSGDIYQANLTQRFSGKTTLSSYELYRDLRRFSPAPFGAFLNFDKFHILSNSPERFIKCVDRKLETRPRGKDEADDLRLREELVNSEKDRAELLMIVDLERNDLSRVSKVGTVKVPELFVIEPYANVNHLVSTVVGTLKDEYNAVDVIKATFPGGSITGAPKIRSMEIIEELEPTKRNVYTGSIGYIGFDGNMDLNIAIRTIVKENEDVYFQVGGGMT
;
A
#
# COMPACT_ATOMS: atom_id res chain seq x y z
N ILE A 1 11.63 3.39 18.16
CA ILE A 1 11.96 1.95 18.24
C ILE A 1 12.74 1.67 19.52
N ARG A 2 13.97 2.18 19.64
CA ARG A 2 14.80 1.89 20.85
C ARG A 2 14.14 2.31 22.18
N SER A 3 13.28 3.33 22.17
CA SER A 3 12.53 3.80 23.35
C SER A 3 11.30 2.92 23.65
N GLY A 4 10.97 1.96 22.79
CA GLY A 4 9.84 1.05 23.00
C GLY A 4 8.47 1.60 22.57
N ASP A 5 8.42 2.77 21.90
CA ASP A 5 7.16 3.38 21.47
C ASP A 5 6.49 2.63 20.32
N ILE A 6 7.30 2.14 19.38
CA ILE A 6 6.86 1.44 18.17
C ILE A 6 7.82 0.29 17.82
N TYR A 7 7.31 -0.70 17.11
CA TYR A 7 8.09 -1.81 16.57
C TYR A 7 8.64 -1.48 15.18
N GLN A 8 7.85 -0.77 14.38
CA GLN A 8 8.18 -0.40 13.00
C GLN A 8 7.55 0.93 12.63
N ALA A 9 8.26 1.70 11.80
CA ALA A 9 7.68 2.83 11.07
C ALA A 9 8.18 2.82 9.63
N ASN A 10 7.30 3.20 8.69
CA ASN A 10 7.65 3.44 7.30
C ASN A 10 7.90 4.94 7.14
N LEU A 11 9.18 5.35 7.10
CA LEU A 11 9.55 6.74 6.89
C LEU A 11 9.79 7.02 5.41
N THR A 12 9.47 8.23 4.98
CA THR A 12 9.45 8.60 3.58
C THR A 12 10.20 9.89 3.29
N GLN A 13 10.66 10.01 2.05
CA GLN A 13 11.31 11.20 1.53
C GLN A 13 10.65 11.63 0.22
N ARG A 14 10.40 12.94 0.08
CA ARG A 14 9.91 13.56 -1.14
C ARG A 14 11.06 13.96 -2.05
N PHE A 15 10.90 13.66 -3.32
CA PHE A 15 11.73 14.14 -4.41
C PHE A 15 10.93 15.08 -5.31
N SER A 16 11.60 16.07 -5.88
CA SER A 16 11.03 16.98 -6.86
C SER A 16 11.96 17.14 -8.05
N GLY A 17 11.40 17.45 -9.19
CA GLY A 17 12.15 17.69 -10.42
C GLY A 17 11.30 18.43 -11.43
N LYS A 18 11.86 18.64 -12.63
CA LYS A 18 11.17 19.24 -13.77
C LYS A 18 11.21 18.32 -14.98
N THR A 19 10.16 18.36 -15.76
CA THR A 19 10.10 17.66 -17.05
C THR A 19 9.24 18.42 -18.05
N THR A 20 9.67 18.41 -19.31
CA THR A 20 8.91 18.95 -20.45
C THR A 20 7.98 17.91 -21.08
N LEU A 21 8.09 16.63 -20.66
CA LEU A 21 7.17 15.60 -21.12
C LEU A 21 5.74 15.93 -20.70
N SER A 22 4.78 15.66 -21.56
CA SER A 22 3.37 15.71 -21.17
C SER A 22 3.09 14.69 -20.05
N SER A 23 2.07 14.95 -19.27
CA SER A 23 1.70 14.06 -18.15
C SER A 23 1.38 12.64 -18.65
N TYR A 24 0.76 12.52 -19.84
CA TYR A 24 0.43 11.21 -20.41
C TYR A 24 1.67 10.46 -20.91
N GLU A 25 2.63 11.15 -21.54
CA GLU A 25 3.91 10.53 -21.94
C GLU A 25 4.67 10.01 -20.72
N LEU A 26 4.77 10.82 -19.67
CA LEU A 26 5.42 10.43 -18.41
C LEU A 26 4.72 9.22 -17.78
N TYR A 27 3.37 9.19 -17.78
CA TYR A 27 2.61 8.04 -17.27
C TYR A 27 2.84 6.78 -18.12
N ARG A 28 2.85 6.89 -19.43
CA ARG A 28 3.12 5.77 -20.33
C ARG A 28 4.51 5.20 -20.10
N ASP A 29 5.51 6.06 -19.90
CA ASP A 29 6.88 5.63 -19.61
C ASP A 29 6.96 4.96 -18.23
N LEU A 30 6.33 5.52 -17.20
CA LEU A 30 6.25 4.91 -15.87
C LEU A 30 5.67 3.48 -15.96
N ARG A 31 4.59 3.28 -16.70
CA ARG A 31 3.99 1.96 -16.91
C ARG A 31 4.87 1.00 -17.71
N ARG A 32 5.63 1.51 -18.65
CA ARG A 32 6.55 0.70 -19.48
C ARG A 32 7.72 0.17 -18.68
N PHE A 33 8.31 1.02 -17.81
CA PHE A 33 9.47 0.64 -17.01
C PHE A 33 9.14 -0.26 -15.82
N SER A 34 7.96 -0.11 -15.24
CA SER A 34 7.57 -0.86 -14.05
C SER A 34 6.09 -1.24 -14.11
N PRO A 35 5.68 -2.20 -14.95
CA PRO A 35 4.29 -2.62 -15.04
C PRO A 35 3.73 -3.05 -13.68
N ALA A 36 2.54 -2.54 -13.34
CA ALA A 36 1.89 -2.82 -12.07
C ALA A 36 0.36 -2.94 -12.24
N PRO A 37 -0.34 -3.71 -11.36
CA PRO A 37 -1.76 -4.00 -11.52
C PRO A 37 -2.69 -2.81 -11.31
N PHE A 38 -2.29 -1.82 -10.49
CA PHE A 38 -3.13 -0.69 -10.11
C PHE A 38 -2.63 0.61 -10.74
N GLY A 39 -2.55 0.63 -12.09
CA GLY A 39 -2.21 1.84 -12.83
C GLY A 39 -3.40 2.80 -12.90
N ALA A 40 -3.16 4.10 -12.68
CA ALA A 40 -4.16 5.15 -12.79
C ALA A 40 -3.55 6.44 -13.33
N PHE A 41 -4.24 7.07 -14.29
CA PHE A 41 -3.95 8.41 -14.78
C PHE A 41 -5.14 9.30 -14.46
N LEU A 42 -4.96 10.23 -13.52
CA LEU A 42 -6.01 11.15 -13.11
C LEU A 42 -5.66 12.56 -13.59
N ASN A 43 -6.54 13.11 -14.40
CA ASN A 43 -6.40 14.44 -14.97
C ASN A 43 -7.31 15.42 -14.20
N PHE A 44 -6.71 16.25 -13.38
CA PHE A 44 -7.36 17.37 -12.73
C PHE A 44 -6.96 18.68 -13.43
N ASP A 45 -7.76 19.71 -13.25
CA ASP A 45 -7.58 20.98 -13.98
C ASP A 45 -6.18 21.61 -13.80
N LYS A 46 -5.63 21.52 -12.61
CA LYS A 46 -4.34 22.15 -12.25
C LYS A 46 -3.17 21.18 -12.12
N PHE A 47 -3.44 19.91 -11.93
CA PHE A 47 -2.42 18.90 -11.72
C PHE A 47 -2.88 17.52 -12.19
N HIS A 48 -1.94 16.63 -12.38
CA HIS A 48 -2.18 15.25 -12.78
C HIS A 48 -1.58 14.30 -11.75
N ILE A 49 -2.25 13.17 -11.53
CA ILE A 49 -1.73 12.07 -10.71
C ILE A 49 -1.44 10.90 -11.63
N LEU A 50 -0.21 10.45 -11.62
CA LEU A 50 0.30 9.35 -12.42
C LEU A 50 0.70 8.22 -11.46
N SER A 51 -0.19 7.28 -11.25
CA SER A 51 0.03 6.17 -10.32
C SER A 51 0.27 4.87 -11.04
N ASN A 52 1.25 4.11 -10.61
CA ASN A 52 1.54 2.77 -11.08
C ASN A 52 1.78 1.84 -9.89
N SER A 53 0.82 1.81 -8.98
CA SER A 53 0.91 1.08 -7.74
C SER A 53 0.88 -0.43 -7.94
N PRO A 54 1.76 -1.18 -7.30
CA PRO A 54 1.69 -2.63 -7.27
C PRO A 54 0.79 -3.19 -6.16
N GLU A 55 0.38 -2.39 -5.19
CA GLU A 55 -0.18 -2.87 -3.93
C GLU A 55 -1.67 -2.57 -3.79
N ARG A 56 -2.46 -3.60 -3.46
CA ARG A 56 -3.86 -3.42 -3.07
C ARG A 56 -3.93 -2.96 -1.61
N PHE A 57 -4.72 -1.90 -1.37
CA PHE A 57 -5.08 -1.50 -0.02
C PHE A 57 -6.20 -2.39 0.51
N ILE A 58 -7.37 -2.34 -0.12
CA ILE A 58 -8.55 -3.09 0.31
C ILE A 58 -9.49 -3.35 -0.86
N LYS A 59 -10.03 -4.54 -0.92
CA LYS A 59 -11.09 -4.94 -1.85
C LYS A 59 -12.30 -5.42 -1.06
N CYS A 60 -13.48 -5.08 -1.53
CA CYS A 60 -14.74 -5.64 -1.06
C CYS A 60 -15.57 -6.06 -2.28
N VAL A 61 -15.92 -7.33 -2.36
CA VAL A 61 -16.82 -7.86 -3.40
C VAL A 61 -17.85 -8.76 -2.70
N ASP A 62 -19.12 -8.49 -2.92
CA ASP A 62 -20.22 -9.24 -2.29
C ASP A 62 -20.00 -9.40 -0.79
N ARG A 63 -19.62 -8.30 -0.12
CA ARG A 63 -19.31 -8.22 1.31
C ARG A 63 -18.09 -9.04 1.76
N LYS A 64 -17.32 -9.61 0.85
CA LYS A 64 -16.03 -10.24 1.16
C LYS A 64 -14.91 -9.21 1.09
N LEU A 65 -14.26 -9.01 2.23
CA LEU A 65 -13.11 -8.14 2.37
C LEU A 65 -11.82 -8.91 2.10
N GLU A 66 -10.90 -8.29 1.42
CA GLU A 66 -9.56 -8.80 1.13
C GLU A 66 -8.55 -7.67 1.18
N THR A 67 -7.45 -7.88 1.88
CA THR A 67 -6.24 -7.07 1.77
C THR A 67 -5.04 -7.96 1.52
N ARG A 68 -4.04 -7.42 0.80
CA ARG A 68 -2.85 -8.20 0.39
C ARG A 68 -1.57 -7.42 0.71
N PRO A 69 -1.17 -7.40 1.99
CA PRO A 69 0.06 -6.77 2.41
C PRO A 69 1.27 -7.42 1.75
N ARG A 70 2.24 -6.58 1.42
CA ARG A 70 3.50 -6.97 0.79
C ARG A 70 4.65 -6.72 1.73
N GLY A 71 5.58 -7.66 1.73
CA GLY A 71 6.89 -7.51 2.34
C GLY A 71 7.90 -6.88 1.39
N LYS A 72 9.17 -7.18 1.63
CA LYS A 72 10.29 -6.71 0.82
C LYS A 72 10.20 -7.18 -0.63
N ASP A 73 10.65 -6.32 -1.54
CA ASP A 73 10.80 -6.60 -2.97
C ASP A 73 12.24 -7.06 -3.24
N GLU A 74 12.40 -8.16 -3.99
CA GLU A 74 13.71 -8.59 -4.48
C GLU A 74 13.69 -8.78 -5.99
N ALA A 75 14.85 -8.56 -6.63
CA ALA A 75 15.00 -8.73 -8.07
C ALA A 75 14.59 -10.14 -8.51
N ASP A 76 14.15 -10.29 -9.77
CA ASP A 76 13.73 -11.57 -10.34
C ASP A 76 14.94 -12.48 -10.59
N ASP A 77 15.47 -13.04 -9.52
CA ASP A 77 16.56 -14.01 -9.48
C ASP A 77 16.15 -15.16 -8.58
N LEU A 78 16.35 -16.39 -9.03
CA LEU A 78 15.96 -17.59 -8.29
C LEU A 78 16.61 -17.68 -6.91
N ARG A 79 17.87 -17.26 -6.80
CA ARG A 79 18.60 -17.25 -5.54
C ARG A 79 18.02 -16.23 -4.56
N LEU A 80 17.76 -15.01 -5.03
CA LEU A 80 17.16 -13.94 -4.21
C LEU A 80 15.74 -14.31 -3.79
N ARG A 81 15.02 -15.06 -4.64
CA ARG A 81 13.69 -15.59 -4.31
C ARG A 81 13.76 -16.60 -3.15
N GLU A 82 14.72 -17.50 -3.16
CA GLU A 82 14.92 -18.45 -2.04
C GLU A 82 15.37 -17.74 -0.77
N GLU A 83 16.26 -16.76 -0.88
CA GLU A 83 16.68 -15.92 0.24
C GLU A 83 15.49 -15.17 0.86
N LEU A 84 14.60 -14.58 0.04
CA LEU A 84 13.42 -13.87 0.49
C LEU A 84 12.45 -14.78 1.27
N VAL A 85 12.21 -15.99 0.77
CA VAL A 85 11.33 -16.97 1.45
C VAL A 85 11.91 -17.41 2.79
N ASN A 86 13.22 -17.55 2.89
CA ASN A 86 13.92 -18.05 4.08
C ASN A 86 14.36 -16.94 5.03
N SER A 87 14.19 -15.67 4.68
CA SER A 87 14.54 -14.54 5.52
C SER A 87 13.63 -14.45 6.74
N GLU A 88 14.14 -14.78 7.91
CA GLU A 88 13.39 -14.66 9.17
C GLU A 88 12.97 -13.21 9.43
N LYS A 89 13.83 -12.26 9.10
CA LYS A 89 13.55 -10.83 9.26
C LYS A 89 12.37 -10.38 8.38
N ASP A 90 12.43 -10.66 7.08
CA ASP A 90 11.40 -10.21 6.13
C ASP A 90 10.05 -10.89 6.41
N ARG A 91 10.07 -12.15 6.85
CA ARG A 91 8.87 -12.87 7.31
C ARG A 91 8.31 -12.26 8.60
N ALA A 92 9.14 -11.90 9.57
CA ALA A 92 8.71 -11.28 10.81
C ALA A 92 8.10 -9.88 10.55
N GLU A 93 8.68 -9.08 9.66
CA GLU A 93 8.14 -7.79 9.24
C GLU A 93 6.77 -7.95 8.58
N LEU A 94 6.64 -8.86 7.61
CA LEU A 94 5.36 -9.12 6.95
C LEU A 94 4.31 -9.68 7.92
N LEU A 95 4.70 -10.56 8.84
CA LEU A 95 3.80 -11.11 9.85
C LEU A 95 3.20 -10.01 10.74
N MET A 96 4.01 -9.03 11.12
CA MET A 96 3.55 -7.88 11.90
C MET A 96 2.53 -7.03 11.14
N ILE A 97 2.76 -6.81 9.84
CA ILE A 97 1.80 -6.09 8.96
C ILE A 97 0.51 -6.90 8.83
N VAL A 98 0.60 -8.22 8.63
CA VAL A 98 -0.56 -9.12 8.58
C VAL A 98 -1.39 -9.03 9.87
N ASP A 99 -0.74 -9.01 11.02
CA ASP A 99 -1.44 -8.91 12.31
C ASP A 99 -2.14 -7.56 12.48
N LEU A 100 -1.50 -6.48 12.03
CA LEU A 100 -2.08 -5.16 12.01
C LEU A 100 -3.33 -5.10 11.11
N GLU A 101 -3.27 -5.67 9.90
CA GLU A 101 -4.40 -5.71 8.98
C GLU A 101 -5.52 -6.66 9.43
N ARG A 102 -5.19 -7.76 10.11
CA ARG A 102 -6.18 -8.59 10.79
C ARG A 102 -6.93 -7.79 11.85
N ASN A 103 -6.22 -7.01 12.65
CA ASN A 103 -6.83 -6.13 13.66
C ASN A 103 -7.78 -5.12 12.99
N ASP A 104 -7.34 -4.44 11.93
CA ASP A 104 -8.14 -3.47 11.21
C ASP A 104 -9.42 -4.09 10.63
N LEU A 105 -9.29 -5.22 9.92
CA LEU A 105 -10.44 -5.93 9.36
C LEU A 105 -11.39 -6.47 10.42
N SER A 106 -10.89 -6.86 11.60
CA SER A 106 -11.73 -7.40 12.67
C SER A 106 -12.77 -6.43 13.18
N ARG A 107 -12.50 -5.13 13.09
CA ARG A 107 -13.38 -4.04 13.55
C ARG A 107 -14.69 -3.98 12.75
N VAL A 108 -14.64 -4.33 11.47
CA VAL A 108 -15.78 -4.28 10.54
C VAL A 108 -16.25 -5.65 10.06
N SER A 109 -15.55 -6.72 10.37
CA SER A 109 -15.88 -8.08 9.94
C SER A 109 -16.75 -8.82 10.95
N LYS A 110 -17.60 -9.73 10.45
CA LYS A 110 -18.34 -10.68 11.27
C LYS A 110 -17.36 -11.51 12.12
N VAL A 111 -17.71 -11.76 13.36
CA VAL A 111 -16.88 -12.51 14.31
C VAL A 111 -16.52 -13.90 13.72
N GLY A 112 -15.25 -14.28 13.84
CA GLY A 112 -14.73 -15.56 13.36
C GLY A 112 -14.51 -15.65 11.83
N THR A 113 -14.74 -14.57 11.07
CA THR A 113 -14.55 -14.58 9.62
C THR A 113 -13.21 -14.06 9.15
N VAL A 114 -12.46 -13.35 10.01
CA VAL A 114 -11.12 -12.88 9.67
C VAL A 114 -10.14 -14.05 9.66
N LYS A 115 -9.51 -14.27 8.52
CA LYS A 115 -8.59 -15.39 8.27
C LYS A 115 -7.41 -14.94 7.43
N VAL A 116 -6.33 -15.71 7.46
CA VAL A 116 -5.15 -15.57 6.62
C VAL A 116 -5.02 -16.84 5.77
N PRO A 117 -5.71 -16.92 4.62
CA PRO A 117 -5.68 -18.11 3.77
C PRO A 117 -4.33 -18.33 3.09
N GLU A 118 -3.57 -17.24 2.88
CA GLU A 118 -2.23 -17.29 2.29
C GLU A 118 -1.27 -16.50 3.15
N LEU A 119 -0.15 -17.13 3.53
CA LEU A 119 0.90 -16.53 4.33
C LEU A 119 2.26 -16.79 3.66
N PHE A 120 3.04 -15.72 3.40
CA PHE A 120 4.38 -15.79 2.81
C PHE A 120 4.42 -16.43 1.42
N VAL A 121 3.52 -16.04 0.54
CA VAL A 121 3.50 -16.50 -0.85
C VAL A 121 4.38 -15.59 -1.71
N ILE A 122 5.17 -16.17 -2.60
CA ILE A 122 5.92 -15.40 -3.60
C ILE A 122 5.03 -15.10 -4.80
N GLU A 123 4.88 -13.82 -5.12
CA GLU A 123 4.27 -13.35 -6.36
C GLU A 123 5.34 -12.77 -7.30
N PRO A 124 5.57 -13.42 -8.46
CA PRO A 124 6.47 -12.87 -9.47
C PRO A 124 5.80 -11.71 -10.22
N TYR A 125 6.52 -10.61 -10.35
CA TYR A 125 6.21 -9.50 -11.24
C TYR A 125 7.32 -9.33 -12.27
N ALA A 126 7.10 -8.49 -13.28
CA ALA A 126 8.00 -8.37 -14.43
C ALA A 126 9.48 -8.16 -14.08
N ASN A 127 9.79 -7.51 -12.96
CA ASN A 127 11.16 -7.17 -12.59
C ASN A 127 11.50 -7.51 -11.13
N VAL A 128 10.53 -7.97 -10.33
CA VAL A 128 10.72 -8.20 -8.89
C VAL A 128 9.82 -9.34 -8.39
N ASN A 129 10.27 -10.04 -7.39
CA ASN A 129 9.45 -10.96 -6.60
C ASN A 129 8.97 -10.26 -5.33
N HIS A 130 7.72 -10.45 -4.96
CA HIS A 130 7.16 -9.95 -3.72
C HIS A 130 6.81 -11.09 -2.78
N LEU A 131 7.12 -10.93 -1.51
CA LEU A 131 6.56 -11.78 -0.46
C LEU A 131 5.21 -11.20 -0.05
N VAL A 132 4.13 -11.96 -0.24
CA VAL A 132 2.76 -11.50 -0.06
C VAL A 132 2.02 -12.40 0.92
N SER A 133 1.11 -11.82 1.65
CA SER A 133 0.13 -12.54 2.46
C SER A 133 -1.27 -12.03 2.12
N THR A 134 -2.30 -12.84 2.38
CA THR A 134 -3.69 -12.46 2.14
C THR A 134 -4.47 -12.52 3.44
N VAL A 135 -5.16 -11.43 3.78
CA VAL A 135 -6.08 -11.38 4.91
C VAL A 135 -7.49 -11.15 4.37
N VAL A 136 -8.43 -11.97 4.82
CA VAL A 136 -9.83 -11.89 4.38
C VAL A 136 -10.78 -11.75 5.56
N GLY A 137 -11.97 -11.22 5.29
CA GLY A 137 -13.05 -11.13 6.26
C GLY A 137 -14.41 -11.06 5.57
N THR A 138 -15.48 -11.13 6.33
CA THR A 138 -16.85 -10.88 5.84
C THR A 138 -17.40 -9.65 6.53
N LEU A 139 -17.71 -8.61 5.77
CA LEU A 139 -18.25 -7.36 6.28
C LEU A 139 -19.55 -7.59 7.04
N LYS A 140 -19.69 -6.98 8.24
CA LYS A 140 -20.93 -7.00 9.02
C LYS A 140 -22.05 -6.30 8.26
N ASP A 141 -23.29 -6.77 8.47
CA ASP A 141 -24.45 -6.30 7.70
C ASP A 141 -24.75 -4.80 7.91
N GLU A 142 -24.45 -4.27 9.07
CA GLU A 142 -24.63 -2.85 9.43
C GLU A 142 -23.58 -1.89 8.84
N TYR A 143 -22.47 -2.40 8.27
CA TYR A 143 -21.38 -1.57 7.75
C TYR A 143 -21.36 -1.51 6.22
N ASN A 144 -20.83 -0.42 5.70
CA ASN A 144 -20.67 -0.13 4.28
C ASN A 144 -19.20 0.17 3.91
N ALA A 145 -18.94 0.51 2.65
CA ALA A 145 -17.58 0.80 2.16
C ALA A 145 -16.88 1.95 2.92
N VAL A 146 -17.62 2.98 3.34
CA VAL A 146 -17.07 4.11 4.09
C VAL A 146 -16.61 3.66 5.48
N ASP A 147 -17.39 2.78 6.12
CA ASP A 147 -17.01 2.23 7.43
C ASP A 147 -15.76 1.38 7.34
N VAL A 148 -15.62 0.61 6.25
CA VAL A 148 -14.38 -0.16 5.98
C VAL A 148 -13.19 0.77 5.87
N ILE A 149 -13.28 1.83 5.06
CA ILE A 149 -12.19 2.80 4.90
C ILE A 149 -11.84 3.45 6.25
N LYS A 150 -12.82 3.91 7.02
CA LYS A 150 -12.58 4.51 8.35
C LYS A 150 -11.88 3.57 9.33
N ALA A 151 -12.15 2.27 9.22
CA ALA A 151 -11.57 1.27 10.10
C ALA A 151 -10.15 0.86 9.69
N THR A 152 -9.83 0.88 8.40
CA THR A 152 -8.59 0.29 7.87
C THR A 152 -7.56 1.30 7.40
N PHE A 153 -7.98 2.51 6.96
CA PHE A 153 -7.09 3.54 6.44
C PHE A 153 -6.32 4.26 7.57
N PRO A 154 -5.06 4.61 7.33
CA PRO A 154 -4.20 4.22 6.20
C PRO A 154 -3.71 2.77 6.30
N GLY A 155 -3.18 2.24 5.19
CA GLY A 155 -2.65 0.87 5.13
C GLY A 155 -1.54 0.59 6.13
N GLY A 156 -1.46 -0.65 6.61
CA GLY A 156 -0.44 -1.07 7.59
C GLY A 156 0.97 -1.02 7.03
N SER A 157 1.16 -1.44 5.79
CA SER A 157 2.46 -1.53 5.11
C SER A 157 3.17 -0.18 4.92
N ILE A 158 2.41 0.93 4.92
CA ILE A 158 2.95 2.27 4.69
C ILE A 158 2.93 3.14 5.96
N THR A 159 2.57 2.60 7.10
CA THR A 159 2.55 3.29 8.39
C THR A 159 3.52 2.65 9.39
N GLY A 160 3.07 1.70 10.15
CA GLY A 160 3.86 0.97 11.14
C GLY A 160 3.01 0.41 12.27
N ALA A 161 3.66 -0.18 13.25
CA ALA A 161 3.01 -0.86 14.35
C ALA A 161 3.56 -0.37 15.72
N PRO A 162 2.69 0.00 16.68
CA PRO A 162 1.23 0.22 16.58
C PRO A 162 0.88 1.40 15.67
N LYS A 163 -0.20 1.27 14.87
CA LYS A 163 -0.52 2.19 13.77
C LYS A 163 -0.62 3.67 14.20
N ILE A 164 -1.44 3.96 15.21
CA ILE A 164 -1.69 5.35 15.65
C ILE A 164 -0.38 6.01 16.11
N ARG A 165 0.37 5.33 16.96
CA ARG A 165 1.64 5.86 17.46
C ARG A 165 2.67 6.05 16.35
N SER A 166 2.74 5.12 15.41
CA SER A 166 3.61 5.26 14.24
C SER A 166 3.22 6.45 13.37
N MET A 167 1.92 6.70 13.18
CA MET A 167 1.44 7.87 12.43
C MET A 167 1.81 9.20 13.12
N GLU A 168 1.70 9.27 14.45
CA GLU A 168 2.13 10.45 15.22
C GLU A 168 3.61 10.74 15.01
N ILE A 169 4.45 9.71 15.10
CA ILE A 169 5.91 9.82 14.91
C ILE A 169 6.26 10.19 13.47
N ILE A 170 5.58 9.61 12.48
CA ILE A 170 5.74 9.97 11.07
C ILE A 170 5.42 11.46 10.84
N GLU A 171 4.30 11.93 11.40
CA GLU A 171 3.89 13.33 11.29
C GLU A 171 4.89 14.29 11.96
N GLU A 172 5.54 13.86 13.03
CA GLU A 172 6.56 14.63 13.74
C GLU A 172 7.89 14.68 12.97
N LEU A 173 8.30 13.56 12.36
CA LEU A 173 9.63 13.43 11.77
C LEU A 173 9.70 13.76 10.27
N GLU A 174 8.63 13.56 9.51
CA GLU A 174 8.64 13.86 8.07
C GLU A 174 8.52 15.37 7.83
N PRO A 175 9.49 15.98 7.14
CA PRO A 175 9.49 17.44 6.89
C PRO A 175 8.40 17.87 5.89
N THR A 176 7.85 16.93 5.13
CA THR A 176 6.84 17.16 4.09
C THR A 176 5.63 16.27 4.25
N LYS A 177 4.43 16.83 4.11
CA LYS A 177 3.19 16.05 4.12
C LYS A 177 3.15 15.08 2.95
N ARG A 178 2.64 13.89 3.18
CA ARG A 178 2.54 12.83 2.16
C ARG A 178 1.54 13.14 1.04
N ASN A 179 0.47 13.86 1.34
CA ASN A 179 -0.62 14.21 0.41
C ASN A 179 -1.16 12.95 -0.31
N VAL A 180 -1.03 12.88 -1.65
CA VAL A 180 -1.47 11.75 -2.47
C VAL A 180 -0.69 10.47 -2.17
N TYR A 181 0.61 10.63 -1.89
CA TYR A 181 1.47 9.48 -1.60
C TYR A 181 1.00 8.73 -0.36
N THR A 182 0.94 7.40 -0.43
CA THR A 182 0.36 6.51 0.59
C THR A 182 -1.14 6.70 0.86
N GLY A 183 -1.81 7.51 0.05
CA GLY A 183 -3.25 7.55 -0.04
C GLY A 183 -3.82 6.33 -0.76
N SER A 184 -5.00 6.47 -1.34
CA SER A 184 -5.65 5.38 -2.05
C SER A 184 -6.35 5.86 -3.32
N ILE A 185 -6.25 5.08 -4.39
CA ILE A 185 -6.90 5.32 -5.67
C ILE A 185 -7.64 4.04 -6.06
N GLY A 186 -8.87 4.19 -6.55
CA GLY A 186 -9.67 3.07 -7.00
C GLY A 186 -11.13 3.46 -7.19
N TYR A 187 -12.05 2.54 -6.94
CA TYR A 187 -13.47 2.79 -7.10
C TYR A 187 -14.30 2.22 -5.95
N ILE A 188 -15.45 2.84 -5.75
CA ILE A 188 -16.54 2.36 -4.91
C ILE A 188 -17.78 2.36 -5.78
N GLY A 189 -18.34 1.18 -6.02
CA GLY A 189 -19.56 0.98 -6.81
C GLY A 189 -20.83 1.30 -6.01
N PHE A 190 -21.92 1.59 -6.71
CA PHE A 190 -23.24 1.77 -6.10
C PHE A 190 -23.80 0.48 -5.48
N ASP A 191 -23.25 -0.67 -5.86
CA ASP A 191 -23.55 -1.99 -5.29
C ASP A 191 -22.78 -2.27 -3.99
N GLY A 192 -21.94 -1.32 -3.53
CA GLY A 192 -21.08 -1.46 -2.36
C GLY A 192 -19.77 -2.21 -2.59
N ASN A 193 -19.53 -2.69 -3.81
CA ASN A 193 -18.24 -3.27 -4.17
C ASN A 193 -17.18 -2.17 -4.29
N MET A 194 -15.95 -2.48 -3.91
CA MET A 194 -14.82 -1.56 -4.03
C MET A 194 -13.51 -2.29 -4.28
N ASP A 195 -12.58 -1.63 -4.94
CA ASP A 195 -11.17 -2.05 -5.04
C ASP A 195 -10.30 -0.80 -5.00
N LEU A 196 -9.46 -0.70 -3.99
CA LEU A 196 -8.62 0.46 -3.68
C LEU A 196 -7.16 0.01 -3.56
N ASN A 197 -6.25 0.78 -4.18
CA ASN A 197 -4.82 0.58 -4.05
C ASN A 197 -4.21 1.40 -2.91
N ILE A 198 -2.95 1.17 -2.61
CA ILE A 198 -2.09 2.12 -1.89
C ILE A 198 -1.37 2.97 -2.93
N ALA A 199 -1.50 4.29 -2.86
CA ALA A 199 -0.89 5.21 -3.84
C ALA A 199 0.63 5.35 -3.61
N ILE A 200 1.38 4.31 -3.94
CA ILE A 200 2.84 4.27 -4.05
C ILE A 200 3.25 4.20 -5.53
N ARG A 201 4.53 4.41 -5.85
CA ARG A 201 5.00 4.56 -7.25
C ARG A 201 4.12 5.57 -8.01
N THR A 202 3.89 6.72 -7.36
CA THR A 202 2.93 7.73 -7.80
C THR A 202 3.63 9.07 -7.93
N ILE A 203 3.44 9.71 -9.09
CA ILE A 203 3.97 11.02 -9.44
C ILE A 203 2.80 12.01 -9.46
N VAL A 204 3.00 13.17 -8.87
CA VAL A 204 2.13 14.33 -9.05
C VAL A 204 2.85 15.30 -9.98
N LYS A 205 2.20 15.74 -11.05
CA LYS A 205 2.73 16.71 -12.01
C LYS A 205 1.85 17.94 -12.07
N GLU A 206 2.46 19.10 -11.86
CA GLU A 206 1.85 20.41 -12.01
C GLU A 206 2.71 21.26 -12.95
N ASN A 207 2.20 21.59 -14.12
CA ASN A 207 2.97 22.22 -15.20
C ASN A 207 4.23 21.39 -15.55
N GLU A 208 5.43 21.93 -15.39
CA GLU A 208 6.70 21.23 -15.58
C GLU A 208 7.20 20.54 -14.29
N ASP A 209 6.67 20.93 -13.14
CA ASP A 209 7.11 20.40 -11.85
C ASP A 209 6.53 19.02 -11.60
N VAL A 210 7.37 18.11 -11.12
CA VAL A 210 7.00 16.74 -10.76
C VAL A 210 7.45 16.44 -9.33
N TYR A 211 6.60 15.73 -8.61
CA TYR A 211 6.83 15.32 -7.23
C TYR A 211 6.56 13.83 -7.09
N PHE A 212 7.42 13.12 -6.40
CA PHE A 212 7.16 11.74 -5.98
C PHE A 212 7.81 11.48 -4.62
N GLN A 213 7.29 10.50 -3.93
CA GLN A 213 7.83 10.08 -2.63
C GLN A 213 8.18 8.61 -2.66
N VAL A 214 9.20 8.27 -1.89
CA VAL A 214 9.63 6.90 -1.64
C VAL A 214 9.80 6.71 -0.15
N GLY A 215 9.60 5.50 0.31
CA GLY A 215 9.71 5.16 1.72
C GLY A 215 10.23 3.76 1.94
N GLY A 216 10.59 3.47 3.17
CA GLY A 216 11.02 2.15 3.60
C GLY A 216 10.72 1.92 5.07
N GLY A 217 10.46 0.65 5.41
CA GLY A 217 10.27 0.22 6.77
C GLY A 217 11.58 0.28 7.55
N MET A 218 11.50 0.81 8.77
CA MET A 218 12.56 0.75 9.78
C MET A 218 12.05 -0.04 10.98
N THR A 219 12.80 -1.05 11.36
CA THR A 219 12.55 -1.97 12.49
C THR A 219 13.67 -1.93 13.51
#